data_73abd23b44ba8d02817bbb3561cfaf9d
#
_entry.id   73abd23b44ba8d02817bbb3561cfaf9d
#
_cell.length_a   1.000
_cell.length_b   1.000
_cell.length_c   1.000
_cell.angle_alpha   90.00
_cell.angle_beta   90.00
_cell.angle_gamma   90.00
#
_symmetry.space_group_name_H-M   'P 1'
#
loop_
_entity.id
_entity.type
_entity.pdbx_description
1 polymer ?
#
loop_
_entity_poly.entity_id
_entity_poly.type
_entity_poly.pdbx_seq_one_letter_code
_entity_poly.pdbx_strand_id
1 'polypeptide(L)' 'MSASQVFQTSPFQNIERFVSADTAAMFLGITRRTLLQKVRAGKIPGHPLDPTAHRKEWRFKLSELDRLLAARLNSSEQPT' A
#
# COMPACT_ATOMS: atom_id res chain seq x y z
N MET A 1 -28.37 -12.91 11.56
CA MET A 1 -27.82 -13.40 10.58
C MET A 1 -27.85 -12.55 9.41
N SER A 2 -28.83 -12.01 9.19
CA SER A 2 -28.94 -11.23 8.04
C SER A 2 -28.09 -10.01 8.04
N ALA A 3 -27.70 -9.50 9.17
CA ALA A 3 -26.85 -8.32 9.20
C ALA A 3 -25.55 -8.54 8.47
N SER A 4 -24.96 -9.69 8.64
CA SER A 4 -23.70 -9.92 7.96
C SER A 4 -23.92 -10.06 6.47
N GLN A 5 -25.06 -10.54 6.07
CA GLN A 5 -25.35 -10.61 4.67
C GLN A 5 -25.49 -9.25 4.05
N VAL A 6 -26.05 -8.31 4.80
CA VAL A 6 -26.15 -6.96 4.30
C VAL A 6 -24.78 -6.40 4.01
N PHE A 7 -23.83 -6.63 4.90
CA PHE A 7 -22.48 -6.16 4.66
C PHE A 7 -21.88 -6.81 3.44
N GLN A 8 -22.19 -8.08 3.23
CA GLN A 8 -21.60 -8.77 2.11
C GLN A 8 -22.08 -8.27 0.78
N THR A 9 -23.21 -7.59 0.78
CA THR A 9 -23.72 -7.04 -0.46
C THR A 9 -23.20 -5.65 -0.74
N SER A 10 -22.37 -5.10 0.17
CA SER A 10 -21.81 -3.79 -0.05
C SER A 10 -20.91 -3.78 -1.28
N PRO A 11 -21.02 -2.77 -2.14
CA PRO A 11 -20.14 -2.70 -3.30
C PRO A 11 -18.69 -2.48 -2.94
N PHE A 12 -18.39 -2.08 -1.70
CA PHE A 12 -17.01 -1.85 -1.29
C PHE A 12 -16.41 -3.00 -0.54
N GLN A 13 -17.13 -4.10 -0.45
CA GLN A 13 -16.69 -5.20 0.39
C GLN A 13 -15.38 -5.80 -0.08
N ASN A 14 -15.22 -5.93 -1.38
CA ASN A 14 -14.05 -6.56 -1.95
C ASN A 14 -12.98 -5.56 -2.38
N ILE A 15 -13.16 -4.30 -2.04
CA ILE A 15 -12.23 -3.26 -2.41
C ILE A 15 -11.35 -2.96 -1.22
N GLU A 16 -10.07 -3.14 -1.39
CA GLU A 16 -9.12 -2.85 -0.33
C GLU A 16 -9.02 -1.35 -0.11
N ARG A 17 -8.98 -0.96 1.14
CA ARG A 17 -8.86 0.44 1.49
C ARG A 17 -7.44 0.93 1.30
N PHE A 18 -7.32 2.14 0.84
CA PHE A 18 -6.04 2.80 0.82
C PHE A 18 -5.67 3.24 2.23
N VAL A 19 -4.38 3.27 2.51
CA VAL A 19 -3.88 3.73 3.80
C VAL A 19 -2.92 4.89 3.58
N SER A 20 -2.69 5.63 4.65
CA SER A 20 -1.80 6.78 4.61
C SER A 20 -0.34 6.35 4.53
N ALA A 21 0.51 7.32 4.23
CA ALA A 21 1.95 7.07 4.21
C ALA A 21 2.45 6.65 5.58
N ASP A 22 1.89 7.20 6.64
CA ASP A 22 2.32 6.81 7.98
C ASP A 22 2.02 5.35 8.25
N THR A 23 0.82 4.90 7.90
CA THR A 23 0.44 3.51 8.09
C THR A 23 1.29 2.60 7.22
N ALA A 24 1.53 2.99 5.98
CA ALA A 24 2.35 2.19 5.08
C ALA A 24 3.78 2.06 5.59
N ALA A 25 4.34 3.15 6.11
CA ALA A 25 5.69 3.12 6.66
C ALA A 25 5.75 2.20 7.86
N MET A 26 4.75 2.24 8.73
CA MET A 26 4.69 1.34 9.87
C MET A 26 4.63 -0.11 9.42
N PHE A 27 3.83 -0.38 8.41
CA PHE A 27 3.71 -1.73 7.89
C PHE A 27 5.05 -2.25 7.39
N LEU A 28 5.82 -1.38 6.74
CA LEU A 28 7.11 -1.77 6.19
C LEU A 28 8.25 -1.67 7.20
N GLY A 29 8.01 -1.07 8.35
CA GLY A 29 9.06 -0.91 9.36
C GLY A 29 10.10 0.13 8.99
N ILE A 30 9.71 1.15 8.25
CA ILE A 30 10.61 2.23 7.86
C ILE A 30 9.98 3.56 8.23
N THR A 31 10.77 4.63 8.11
CA THR A 31 10.24 5.96 8.39
C THR A 31 9.40 6.44 7.22
N ARG A 32 8.51 7.39 7.51
CA ARG A 32 7.71 7.99 6.47
C ARG A 32 8.58 8.65 5.41
N ARG A 33 9.65 9.30 5.84
CA ARG A 33 10.55 9.98 4.90
C ARG A 33 11.17 8.97 3.94
N THR A 34 11.64 7.86 4.46
CA THR A 34 12.23 6.82 3.63
C THR A 34 11.20 6.26 2.67
N LEU A 35 9.99 6.03 3.16
CA LEU A 35 8.92 5.55 2.30
C LEU A 35 8.69 6.48 1.13
N LEU A 36 8.56 7.77 1.40
CA LEU A 36 8.27 8.73 0.35
C LEU A 36 9.41 8.85 -0.65
N GLN A 37 10.64 8.74 -0.18
CA GLN A 37 11.78 8.73 -1.09
C GLN A 37 11.71 7.55 -2.06
N LYS A 38 11.35 6.39 -1.54
CA LYS A 38 11.27 5.19 -2.38
C LYS A 38 10.10 5.24 -3.34
N VAL A 39 9.01 5.85 -2.91
CA VAL A 39 7.86 6.02 -3.79
C VAL A 39 8.23 6.92 -4.97
N ARG A 40 8.89 8.03 -4.68
CA ARG A 40 9.30 8.96 -5.74
C ARG A 40 10.30 8.33 -6.69
N ALA A 41 11.10 7.41 -6.18
CA ALA A 41 12.06 6.70 -7.01
C ALA A 41 11.44 5.54 -7.79
N GLY A 42 10.15 5.31 -7.61
CA GLY A 42 9.48 4.22 -8.33
C GLY A 42 9.74 2.85 -7.74
N LYS A 43 10.26 2.78 -6.53
CA LYS A 43 10.60 1.49 -5.92
C LYS A 43 9.49 0.91 -5.08
N ILE A 44 8.54 1.74 -4.69
CA ILE A 44 7.39 1.31 -3.91
C ILE A 44 6.13 1.83 -4.57
N PRO A 45 5.13 0.97 -4.78
CA PRO A 45 3.90 1.42 -5.42
C PRO A 45 3.12 2.34 -4.49
N GLY A 46 2.85 3.54 -4.96
CA GLY A 46 2.03 4.50 -4.26
C GLY A 46 1.06 5.12 -5.24
N HIS A 47 -0.05 5.60 -4.71
CA HIS A 47 -1.10 6.19 -5.54
C HIS A 47 -1.34 7.62 -5.08
N PRO A 48 -1.09 8.61 -5.93
CA PRO A 48 -1.36 9.99 -5.51
C PRO A 48 -2.86 10.21 -5.41
N LEU A 49 -3.26 10.81 -4.31
CA LEU A 49 -4.67 11.09 -4.12
C LEU A 49 -5.19 12.01 -5.21
N ASP A 50 -4.37 12.98 -5.59
CA ASP A 50 -4.70 13.90 -6.67
C ASP A 50 -3.45 14.08 -7.52
N PRO A 51 -3.37 13.38 -8.65
CA PRO A 51 -2.16 13.43 -9.46
C PRO A 51 -1.88 14.80 -10.05
N THR A 52 -2.87 15.69 -10.09
CA THR A 52 -2.67 17.02 -10.62
C THR A 52 -2.23 18.02 -9.56
N ALA A 53 -2.25 17.63 -8.30
CA ALA A 53 -1.89 18.56 -7.22
C ALA A 53 -0.42 18.88 -7.25
N HIS A 54 -0.10 20.11 -6.91
CA HIS A 54 1.28 20.56 -6.81
C HIS A 54 2.02 19.75 -5.75
N ARG A 55 1.39 19.53 -4.61
CA ARG A 55 1.94 18.69 -3.55
C ARG A 55 1.12 17.41 -3.51
N LYS A 56 1.78 16.30 -3.75
CA LYS A 56 1.08 15.02 -3.81
C LYS A 56 0.93 14.41 -2.44
N GLU A 57 -0.24 13.89 -2.19
CA GLU A 57 -0.52 13.13 -0.98
C GLU A 57 -0.68 11.69 -1.40
N TRP A 58 0.21 10.84 -0.93
CA TRP A 58 0.27 9.45 -1.38
C TRP A 58 -0.61 8.56 -0.53
N ARG A 59 -1.24 7.61 -1.20
CA ARG A 59 -2.01 6.56 -0.55
C ARG A 59 -1.47 5.22 -1.01
N PHE A 60 -1.65 4.21 -0.19
CA PHE A 60 -1.02 2.92 -0.43
C PHE A 60 -2.00 1.79 -0.19
N LYS A 61 -1.80 0.68 -0.85
CA LYS A 61 -2.53 -0.55 -0.60
C LYS A 61 -1.59 -1.52 0.07
N LEU A 62 -2.00 -2.02 1.23
CA LEU A 62 -1.14 -2.95 1.97
C LEU A 62 -0.89 -4.23 1.21
N SER A 63 -1.86 -4.67 0.40
CA SER A 63 -1.65 -5.88 -0.39
C SER A 63 -0.52 -5.70 -1.39
N GLU A 64 -0.40 -4.52 -1.96
CA GLU A 64 0.69 -4.25 -2.90
C GLU A 64 2.03 -4.23 -2.19
N LEU A 65 2.06 -3.66 -1.00
CA LEU A 65 3.29 -3.63 -0.21
C LEU A 65 3.68 -5.03 0.23
N ASP A 66 2.72 -5.82 0.63
CA ASP A 66 2.97 -7.20 1.02
C ASP A 66 3.53 -8.00 -0.14
N ARG A 67 2.95 -7.81 -1.32
CA ARG A 67 3.40 -8.51 -2.52
C ARG A 67 4.83 -8.10 -2.87
N LEU A 68 5.14 -6.83 -2.69
CA LEU A 68 6.49 -6.34 -2.94
C LEU A 68 7.49 -6.97 -2.00
N LEU A 69 7.15 -7.05 -0.71
CA LEU A 69 8.03 -7.68 0.26
C LEU A 69 8.22 -9.15 -0.04
N ALA A 70 7.15 -9.85 -0.40
CA ALA A 70 7.25 -11.26 -0.74
C ALA A 70 8.17 -11.48 -1.93
N ALA A 71 8.08 -10.61 -2.93
CA ALA A 71 8.94 -10.73 -4.10
C ALA A 71 10.40 -10.51 -3.73
N ARG A 72 10.66 -9.55 -2.84
CA ARG A 72 12.02 -9.28 -2.44
C ARG A 72 12.59 -10.39 -1.58
N LEU A 73 11.77 -10.95 -0.71
CA LEU A 73 12.22 -12.08 0.10
C LEU A 73 12.56 -13.26 -0.78
N ASN A 74 11.73 -13.52 -1.78
CA ASN A 74 12.03 -14.60 -2.69
C ASN A 74 13.32 -14.36 -3.45
N SER A 75 13.54 -13.12 -3.86
CA SER A 75 14.78 -12.79 -4.55
C SER A 75 15.98 -12.97 -3.66
N SER A 76 15.88 -12.56 -2.41
CA SER A 76 17.02 -12.64 -1.51
C SER A 76 17.34 -14.08 -1.14
N GLU A 77 16.39 -14.97 -1.27
CA GLU A 77 16.65 -16.38 -1.00
C GLU A 77 17.41 -17.05 -2.11
N GLN A 78 17.45 -16.44 -3.26
CA GLN A 78 18.16 -17.06 -4.37
C GLN A 78 19.63 -16.96 -4.16
N PRO A 79 20.34 -18.03 -4.42
CA PRO A 79 21.79 -18.01 -4.26
C PRO A 79 22.37 -17.04 -5.29
N THR A 80 23.23 -16.25 -4.83
CA THR A 80 23.86 -15.27 -5.72
C THR A 80 25.33 -15.55 -5.85
#